data_352931a3db0de37e64d2e83e35c3bf30
#
_entry.id   352931a3db0de37e64d2e83e35c3bf30
#
_cell.length_a   1.000
_cell.length_b   1.000
_cell.length_c   1.000
_cell.angle_alpha   90.00
_cell.angle_beta   90.00
_cell.angle_gamma   90.00
#
_symmetry.space_group_name_H-M   'P 1'
#
loop_
_entity.id
_entity.type
_entity.pdbx_description
1 polymer ?
#
loop_
_entity_poly.entity_id
_entity_poly.type
_entity_poly.pdbx_seq_one_letter_code
_entity_poly.pdbx_strand_id
1 'polypeptide(L)'
;LLLACSVAMMACTNVKQVTDGEKVGEIIDALNQELVECWNGAEYECVAGMFSEEGWQLMPNAQAQAGTEAVRRFWQQAFGWGQWEVSMETSLLEQSGPLAVERGKYTIRFVADAAAPPGRPSSQDRGNYLTQWRLDSDGRWRIAAQALVSEVPARVIPAASVPG
;
A
#
# COMPACT_ATOMS: atom_id res chain seq x y z
N LEU A 1 -27.00 67.02 -11.21
CA LEU A 1 -26.22 65.94 -11.80
C LEU A 1 -25.85 64.93 -10.71
N LEU A 2 -26.68 63.88 -10.56
CA LEU A 2 -26.46 62.80 -9.57
C LEU A 2 -25.66 61.69 -10.25
N LEU A 3 -24.44 61.43 -9.74
CA LEU A 3 -23.60 60.32 -10.14
C LEU A 3 -23.95 59.12 -9.28
N ALA A 4 -24.58 58.10 -9.88
CA ALA A 4 -24.83 56.82 -9.23
C ALA A 4 -23.55 55.97 -9.29
N CYS A 5 -22.95 55.69 -8.12
CA CYS A 5 -21.77 54.81 -7.96
C CYS A 5 -22.31 53.39 -7.77
N SER A 6 -22.25 52.56 -8.83
CA SER A 6 -22.57 51.14 -8.75
C SER A 6 -21.39 50.39 -8.10
N VAL A 7 -21.58 49.90 -6.88
CA VAL A 7 -20.66 49.00 -6.23
C VAL A 7 -20.92 47.59 -6.74
N ALA A 8 -20.03 47.07 -7.57
CA ALA A 8 -20.05 45.69 -7.96
C ALA A 8 -19.52 44.82 -6.80
N MET A 9 -20.42 44.06 -6.16
CA MET A 9 -20.04 43.01 -5.22
C MET A 9 -19.39 41.88 -6.00
N MET A 10 -18.07 41.78 -5.96
CA MET A 10 -17.36 40.58 -6.35
C MET A 10 -17.63 39.47 -5.31
N ALA A 11 -18.44 38.52 -5.68
CA ALA A 11 -18.58 37.26 -4.92
C ALA A 11 -17.25 36.51 -5.01
N CYS A 12 -16.49 36.54 -3.92
CA CYS A 12 -15.35 35.62 -3.77
C CYS A 12 -15.90 34.22 -3.62
N THR A 13 -15.95 33.47 -4.71
CA THR A 13 -16.07 32.01 -4.66
C THR A 13 -14.81 31.48 -4.00
N ASN A 14 -14.94 31.02 -2.75
CA ASN A 14 -13.89 30.26 -2.06
C ASN A 14 -13.68 28.94 -2.81
N VAL A 15 -12.87 28.95 -3.85
CA VAL A 15 -12.28 27.74 -4.40
C VAL A 15 -11.26 27.26 -3.38
N LYS A 16 -11.60 26.20 -2.65
CA LYS A 16 -10.65 25.54 -1.75
C LYS A 16 -9.43 25.13 -2.58
N GLN A 17 -8.30 25.82 -2.40
CA GLN A 17 -7.05 25.40 -3.02
C GLN A 17 -6.63 24.10 -2.35
N VAL A 18 -6.56 23.01 -3.13
CA VAL A 18 -5.98 21.74 -2.68
C VAL A 18 -4.51 21.99 -2.36
N THR A 19 -4.10 21.67 -1.15
CA THR A 19 -2.69 21.81 -0.73
C THR A 19 -1.82 20.75 -1.41
N ASP A 20 -0.50 20.97 -1.50
CA ASP A 20 0.40 19.97 -2.08
C ASP A 20 0.36 18.65 -1.29
N GLY A 21 0.16 18.71 0.03
CA GLY A 21 -0.01 17.52 0.87
C GLY A 21 -1.32 16.75 0.61
N GLU A 22 -2.44 17.45 0.33
CA GLU A 22 -3.70 16.80 -0.06
C GLU A 22 -3.55 16.06 -1.40
N LYS A 23 -2.85 16.66 -2.38
CA LYS A 23 -2.57 16.01 -3.67
C LYS A 23 -1.69 14.76 -3.52
N VAL A 24 -0.69 14.81 -2.66
CA VAL A 24 0.18 13.65 -2.38
C VAL A 24 -0.62 12.55 -1.69
N GLY A 25 -1.53 12.91 -0.77
CA GLY A 25 -2.46 11.97 -0.15
C GLY A 25 -3.28 11.19 -1.18
N GLU A 26 -3.93 11.90 -2.10
CA GLU A 26 -4.73 11.28 -3.18
C GLU A 26 -3.88 10.35 -4.07
N ILE A 27 -2.64 10.74 -4.37
CA ILE A 27 -1.72 9.90 -5.16
C ILE A 27 -1.36 8.63 -4.41
N ILE A 28 -1.00 8.74 -3.12
CA ILE A 28 -0.60 7.58 -2.32
C ILE A 28 -1.79 6.65 -2.06
N ASP A 29 -2.98 7.19 -1.83
CA ASP A 29 -4.21 6.40 -1.71
C ASP A 29 -4.47 5.58 -2.99
N ALA A 30 -4.30 6.17 -4.17
CA ALA A 30 -4.43 5.47 -5.44
C ALA A 30 -3.37 4.37 -5.61
N LEU A 31 -2.11 4.64 -5.23
CA LEU A 31 -1.01 3.66 -5.26
C LEU A 31 -1.26 2.50 -4.27
N ASN A 32 -1.83 2.76 -3.10
CA ASN A 32 -2.21 1.73 -2.15
C ASN A 32 -3.32 0.82 -2.70
N GLN A 33 -4.33 1.41 -3.37
CA GLN A 33 -5.38 0.63 -4.02
C GLN A 33 -4.79 -0.27 -5.11
N GLU A 34 -3.93 0.27 -5.98
CA GLU A 34 -3.23 -0.48 -7.02
C GLU A 34 -2.39 -1.61 -6.41
N LEU A 35 -1.62 -1.34 -5.35
CA LEU A 35 -0.81 -2.36 -4.66
C LEU A 35 -1.68 -3.50 -4.11
N VAL A 36 -2.81 -3.20 -3.50
CA VAL A 36 -3.77 -4.19 -3.00
C VAL A 36 -4.36 -5.02 -4.15
N GLU A 37 -4.73 -4.38 -5.25
CA GLU A 37 -5.23 -5.05 -6.46
C GLU A 37 -4.16 -5.99 -7.04
N CYS A 38 -2.89 -5.54 -7.12
CA CYS A 38 -1.79 -6.37 -7.59
C CYS A 38 -1.56 -7.60 -6.71
N TRP A 39 -1.63 -7.45 -5.38
CA TRP A 39 -1.53 -8.60 -4.47
C TRP A 39 -2.68 -9.59 -4.65
N ASN A 40 -3.90 -9.09 -4.71
CA ASN A 40 -5.11 -9.91 -4.86
C ASN A 40 -5.21 -10.55 -6.25
N GLY A 41 -4.62 -9.92 -7.27
CA GLY A 41 -4.49 -10.42 -8.65
C GLY A 41 -3.30 -11.35 -8.87
N ALA A 42 -2.44 -11.57 -7.85
CA ALA A 42 -1.19 -12.32 -7.97
C ALA A 42 -0.22 -11.75 -9.04
N GLU A 43 -0.21 -10.45 -9.20
CA GLU A 43 0.57 -9.73 -10.20
C GLU A 43 1.93 -9.30 -9.64
N TYR A 44 2.88 -10.22 -9.51
CA TYR A 44 4.16 -9.99 -8.84
C TYR A 44 5.01 -8.88 -9.50
N GLU A 45 4.92 -8.68 -10.82
CA GLU A 45 5.60 -7.58 -11.51
C GLU A 45 5.05 -6.22 -11.09
N CYS A 46 3.73 -6.13 -10.94
CA CYS A 46 3.06 -4.94 -10.45
C CYS A 46 3.49 -4.64 -9.01
N VAL A 47 3.43 -5.63 -8.11
CA VAL A 47 3.88 -5.46 -6.72
C VAL A 47 5.32 -4.97 -6.68
N ALA A 48 6.23 -5.60 -7.43
CA ALA A 48 7.64 -5.20 -7.46
C ALA A 48 7.85 -3.79 -8.00
N GLY A 49 7.08 -3.38 -9.01
CA GLY A 49 7.12 -2.05 -9.61
C GLY A 49 6.72 -0.91 -8.68
N MET A 50 6.00 -1.22 -7.59
CA MET A 50 5.66 -0.24 -6.56
C MET A 50 6.86 0.16 -5.68
N PHE A 51 7.92 -0.66 -5.65
CA PHE A 51 9.11 -0.38 -4.84
C PHE A 51 10.16 0.38 -5.64
N SER A 52 10.86 1.29 -4.97
CA SER A 52 12.07 1.90 -5.51
C SER A 52 13.18 0.85 -5.67
N GLU A 53 14.18 1.12 -6.51
CA GLU A 53 15.26 0.18 -6.83
C GLU A 53 15.92 -0.42 -5.59
N GLU A 54 16.13 0.40 -4.56
CA GLU A 54 16.68 0.00 -3.26
C GLU A 54 15.60 -0.21 -2.18
N GLY A 55 14.34 -0.30 -2.56
CA GLY A 55 13.22 -0.38 -1.63
C GLY A 55 13.23 -1.67 -0.80
N TRP A 56 12.74 -1.59 0.42
CA TRP A 56 12.70 -2.71 1.35
C TRP A 56 11.26 -3.12 1.66
N GLN A 57 11.01 -4.43 1.65
CA GLN A 57 9.78 -5.01 2.18
C GLN A 57 10.09 -5.95 3.35
N LEU A 58 9.44 -5.69 4.48
CA LEU A 58 9.57 -6.44 5.73
C LEU A 58 8.22 -7.09 6.04
N MET A 59 8.08 -8.36 5.70
CA MET A 59 6.87 -9.15 5.97
C MET A 59 7.01 -9.89 7.30
N PRO A 60 5.92 -10.12 8.06
CA PRO A 60 5.96 -10.89 9.28
C PRO A 60 6.50 -12.30 9.04
N ASN A 61 7.41 -12.74 9.90
CA ASN A 61 8.02 -14.08 9.85
C ASN A 61 8.69 -14.45 8.51
N ALA A 62 9.18 -13.46 7.77
CA ALA A 62 9.92 -13.62 6.53
C ALA A 62 11.26 -12.87 6.60
N GLN A 63 12.20 -13.27 5.76
CA GLN A 63 13.41 -12.47 5.57
C GLN A 63 13.05 -11.15 4.86
N ALA A 64 13.80 -10.08 5.17
CA ALA A 64 13.67 -8.82 4.48
C ALA A 64 13.95 -8.99 2.98
N GLN A 65 13.08 -8.40 2.15
CA GLN A 65 13.27 -8.33 0.71
C GLN A 65 13.91 -6.98 0.39
N ALA A 66 15.19 -6.96 0.09
CA ALA A 66 15.94 -5.74 -0.19
C ALA A 66 16.11 -5.55 -1.70
N GLY A 67 15.57 -4.47 -2.22
CA GLY A 67 15.55 -4.11 -3.63
C GLY A 67 14.38 -4.71 -4.41
N THR A 68 13.96 -4.00 -5.45
CA THR A 68 12.82 -4.38 -6.34
C THR A 68 12.93 -5.82 -6.82
N GLU A 69 14.15 -6.28 -7.16
CA GLU A 69 14.37 -7.63 -7.67
C GLU A 69 14.15 -8.72 -6.61
N ALA A 70 14.48 -8.44 -5.33
CA ALA A 70 14.19 -9.37 -4.24
C ALA A 70 12.68 -9.44 -3.96
N VAL A 71 11.98 -8.31 -4.00
CA VAL A 71 10.51 -8.25 -3.89
C VAL A 71 9.85 -9.05 -5.01
N ARG A 72 10.31 -8.86 -6.25
CA ARG A 72 9.82 -9.61 -7.43
C ARG A 72 9.93 -11.11 -7.24
N ARG A 73 11.13 -11.62 -6.92
CA ARG A 73 11.36 -13.06 -6.72
C ARG A 73 10.53 -13.63 -5.58
N PHE A 74 10.40 -12.88 -4.49
CA PHE A 74 9.60 -13.32 -3.35
C PHE A 74 8.13 -13.49 -3.75
N TRP A 75 7.52 -12.50 -4.38
CA TRP A 75 6.09 -12.56 -4.75
C TRP A 75 5.83 -13.51 -5.91
N GLN A 76 6.74 -13.61 -6.89
CA GLN A 76 6.66 -14.63 -7.95
C GLN A 76 6.55 -16.03 -7.36
N GLN A 77 7.34 -16.31 -6.32
CA GLN A 77 7.29 -17.60 -5.63
C GLN A 77 6.06 -17.72 -4.73
N ALA A 78 5.76 -16.69 -3.94
CA ALA A 78 4.69 -16.71 -2.94
C ALA A 78 3.29 -16.84 -3.56
N PHE A 79 3.05 -16.24 -4.70
CA PHE A 79 1.79 -16.40 -5.43
C PHE A 79 1.60 -17.81 -5.99
N GLY A 80 2.69 -18.55 -6.24
CA GLY A 80 2.63 -19.96 -6.59
C GLY A 80 2.27 -20.90 -5.42
N TRP A 81 2.15 -20.39 -4.17
CA TRP A 81 1.82 -21.23 -3.00
C TRP A 81 0.33 -21.31 -2.69
N GLY A 82 -0.49 -20.45 -3.31
CA GLY A 82 -1.91 -20.37 -3.04
C GLY A 82 -2.48 -18.99 -3.26
N GLN A 83 -3.67 -18.77 -2.72
CA GLN A 83 -4.42 -17.52 -2.89
C GLN A 83 -4.13 -16.55 -1.74
N TRP A 84 -3.99 -15.27 -2.08
CA TRP A 84 -3.77 -14.18 -1.16
C TRP A 84 -4.91 -13.17 -1.25
N GLU A 85 -5.46 -12.82 -0.12
CA GLU A 85 -6.43 -11.74 0.03
C GLU A 85 -5.84 -10.72 0.99
N VAL A 86 -5.57 -9.53 0.49
CA VAL A 86 -4.94 -8.45 1.24
C VAL A 86 -5.89 -7.25 1.28
N SER A 87 -5.98 -6.60 2.44
CA SER A 87 -6.57 -5.27 2.56
C SER A 87 -5.67 -4.36 3.38
N MET A 88 -5.66 -3.09 3.03
CA MET A 88 -4.95 -2.04 3.74
C MET A 88 -5.88 -0.85 3.99
N GLU A 89 -5.73 -0.22 5.16
CA GLU A 89 -6.48 0.96 5.55
C GLU A 89 -5.51 1.98 6.14
N THR A 90 -5.34 3.11 5.47
CA THR A 90 -4.48 4.22 5.91
C THR A 90 -5.09 4.90 7.13
N SER A 91 -4.30 5.06 8.19
CA SER A 91 -4.71 5.78 9.40
C SER A 91 -4.10 7.17 9.47
N LEU A 92 -2.91 7.36 8.91
CA LEU A 92 -2.20 8.64 8.87
C LEU A 92 -1.21 8.64 7.70
N LEU A 93 -1.13 9.77 7.03
CA LEU A 93 -0.08 10.10 6.07
C LEU A 93 0.52 11.46 6.43
N GLU A 94 1.84 11.53 6.52
CA GLU A 94 2.61 12.76 6.73
C GLU A 94 3.63 12.91 5.59
N GLN A 95 3.66 14.08 4.96
CA GLN A 95 4.53 14.35 3.81
C GLN A 95 5.47 15.52 4.13
N SER A 96 6.74 15.37 3.73
CA SER A 96 7.75 16.42 3.82
C SER A 96 8.65 16.38 2.58
N GLY A 97 8.45 17.32 1.66
CA GLY A 97 9.19 17.34 0.39
C GLY A 97 9.01 16.05 -0.40
N PRO A 98 10.10 15.39 -0.83
CA PRO A 98 10.04 14.16 -1.62
C PRO A 98 9.81 12.89 -0.79
N LEU A 99 9.49 13.02 0.50
CA LEU A 99 9.25 11.90 1.40
C LEU A 99 7.84 11.98 1.98
N ALA A 100 7.20 10.83 2.12
CA ALA A 100 6.00 10.69 2.90
C ALA A 100 6.08 9.42 3.76
N VAL A 101 5.49 9.47 4.94
CA VAL A 101 5.38 8.33 5.83
C VAL A 101 3.91 8.06 6.07
N GLU A 102 3.54 6.84 5.83
CA GLU A 102 2.20 6.33 6.00
C GLU A 102 2.18 5.24 7.07
N ARG A 103 1.16 5.23 7.88
CA ARG A 103 0.85 4.13 8.79
C ARG A 103 -0.62 3.76 8.69
N GLY A 104 -0.90 2.48 8.89
CA GLY A 104 -2.26 1.98 8.80
C GLY A 104 -2.39 0.57 9.33
N LYS A 105 -3.52 -0.03 9.00
CA LYS A 105 -3.85 -1.42 9.36
C LYS A 105 -3.87 -2.27 8.12
N TYR A 106 -3.53 -3.55 8.28
CA TYR A 106 -3.67 -4.53 7.22
C TYR A 106 -4.38 -5.79 7.72
N THR A 107 -4.97 -6.50 6.77
CA THR A 107 -5.34 -7.90 6.94
C THR A 107 -4.79 -8.69 5.77
N ILE A 108 -4.32 -9.90 6.04
CA ILE A 108 -3.87 -10.86 5.04
C ILE A 108 -4.57 -12.19 5.32
N ARG A 109 -5.23 -12.74 4.32
CA ARG A 109 -5.71 -14.12 4.32
C ARG A 109 -4.95 -14.88 3.24
N PHE A 110 -4.30 -15.95 3.64
CA PHE A 110 -3.58 -16.86 2.76
C PHE A 110 -4.27 -18.22 2.76
N VAL A 111 -4.62 -18.72 1.59
CA VAL A 111 -5.18 -20.06 1.39
C VAL A 111 -4.16 -20.88 0.63
N ALA A 112 -3.49 -21.79 1.34
CA ALA A 112 -2.47 -22.66 0.78
C ALA A 112 -3.07 -23.66 -0.20
N ASP A 113 -2.40 -23.87 -1.31
CA ASP A 113 -2.66 -24.98 -2.24
C ASP A 113 -1.62 -26.11 -2.10
N ALA A 114 -1.65 -27.07 -3.02
CA ALA A 114 -0.75 -28.21 -3.00
C ALA A 114 0.73 -27.85 -3.26
N ALA A 115 1.01 -26.66 -3.81
CA ALA A 115 2.36 -26.17 -4.08
C ALA A 115 2.95 -25.37 -2.90
N ALA A 116 2.17 -25.12 -1.86
CA ALA A 116 2.66 -24.44 -0.66
C ALA A 116 3.79 -25.27 0.00
N PRO A 117 4.89 -24.63 0.42
CA PRO A 117 5.98 -25.33 1.08
C PRO A 117 5.52 -25.95 2.40
N PRO A 118 6.16 -27.08 2.83
CA PRO A 118 5.89 -27.68 4.12
C PRO A 118 5.99 -26.66 5.26
N GLY A 119 5.01 -26.66 6.18
CA GLY A 119 4.98 -25.74 7.31
C GLY A 119 4.38 -24.37 7.02
N ARG A 120 3.83 -24.15 5.81
CA ARG A 120 3.07 -22.95 5.48
C ARG A 120 1.58 -23.27 5.30
N PRO A 121 0.83 -23.42 6.37
CA PRO A 121 -0.61 -23.68 6.30
C PRO A 121 -1.38 -22.43 5.87
N SER A 122 -2.62 -22.64 5.46
CA SER A 122 -3.58 -21.54 5.31
C SER A 122 -3.66 -20.74 6.61
N SER A 123 -3.65 -19.43 6.51
CA SER A 123 -3.54 -18.56 7.68
C SER A 123 -4.26 -17.23 7.46
N GLN A 124 -4.57 -16.59 8.58
CA GLN A 124 -5.04 -15.21 8.61
C GLN A 124 -4.17 -14.41 9.56
N ASP A 125 -3.73 -13.26 9.10
CA ASP A 125 -2.94 -12.30 9.85
C ASP A 125 -3.57 -10.92 9.77
N ARG A 126 -3.34 -10.12 10.80
CA ARG A 126 -3.72 -8.72 10.86
C ARG A 126 -2.73 -7.95 11.71
N GLY A 127 -2.59 -6.69 11.41
CA GLY A 127 -1.68 -5.86 12.16
C GLY A 127 -1.62 -4.44 11.66
N ASN A 128 -0.50 -3.83 11.95
CA ASN A 128 -0.21 -2.46 11.54
C ASN A 128 0.90 -2.47 10.49
N TYR A 129 0.87 -1.49 9.61
CA TYR A 129 1.97 -1.27 8.67
C TYR A 129 2.53 0.14 8.79
N LEU A 130 3.77 0.28 8.39
CA LEU A 130 4.45 1.53 8.15
C LEU A 130 5.05 1.48 6.74
N THR A 131 4.72 2.47 5.92
CA THR A 131 5.30 2.63 4.58
C THR A 131 5.98 3.98 4.49
N GLN A 132 7.24 3.98 4.09
CA GLN A 132 7.95 5.16 3.65
C GLN A 132 7.86 5.25 2.14
N TRP A 133 7.26 6.30 1.65
CA TRP A 133 7.19 6.66 0.25
C TRP A 133 8.28 7.66 -0.11
N ARG A 134 8.81 7.55 -1.31
CA ARG A 134 9.78 8.49 -1.88
C ARG A 134 9.37 8.90 -3.28
N LEU A 135 9.45 10.20 -3.55
CA LEU A 135 9.35 10.73 -4.90
C LEU A 135 10.70 10.54 -5.58
N ASP A 136 10.76 9.63 -6.54
CA ASP A 136 11.97 9.33 -7.30
C ASP A 136 12.24 10.41 -8.37
N SER A 137 13.43 10.41 -8.95
CA SER A 137 13.88 11.41 -9.93
C SER A 137 13.05 11.44 -11.23
N ASP A 138 12.30 10.37 -11.51
CA ASP A 138 11.36 10.28 -12.63
C ASP A 138 9.98 10.87 -12.34
N GLY A 139 9.80 11.46 -11.14
CA GLY A 139 8.54 12.07 -10.71
C GLY A 139 7.50 11.08 -10.19
N ARG A 140 7.86 9.82 -9.94
CA ARG A 140 6.95 8.80 -9.37
C ARG A 140 7.18 8.57 -7.90
N TRP A 141 6.10 8.47 -7.16
CA TRP A 141 6.13 7.98 -5.78
C TRP A 141 6.30 6.46 -5.77
N ARG A 142 7.28 5.97 -5.01
CA ARG A 142 7.54 4.55 -4.80
C ARG A 142 7.80 4.24 -3.34
N ILE A 143 7.59 2.99 -2.98
CA ILE A 143 7.87 2.49 -1.63
C ILE A 143 9.39 2.38 -1.46
N ALA A 144 9.95 3.19 -0.56
CA ALA A 144 11.34 3.10 -0.14
C ALA A 144 11.53 2.06 0.98
N ALA A 145 10.54 1.94 1.88
CA ALA A 145 10.48 0.88 2.87
C ALA A 145 9.02 0.61 3.26
N GLN A 146 8.67 -0.65 3.42
CA GLN A 146 7.38 -1.07 3.96
C GLN A 146 7.60 -2.14 5.01
N ALA A 147 7.02 -1.96 6.18
CA ALA A 147 7.06 -2.94 7.26
C ALA A 147 5.64 -3.29 7.70
N LEU A 148 5.35 -4.58 7.77
CA LEU A 148 4.12 -5.12 8.33
C LEU A 148 4.43 -5.78 9.66
N VAL A 149 3.66 -5.45 10.69
CA VAL A 149 3.83 -5.96 12.05
C VAL A 149 2.53 -6.57 12.52
N SER A 150 2.51 -7.89 12.74
CA SER A 150 1.34 -8.60 13.24
C SER A 150 1.00 -8.16 14.66
N GLU A 151 -0.28 -7.91 14.93
CA GLU A 151 -0.77 -7.61 16.30
C GLU A 151 -0.72 -8.84 17.22
N VAL A 152 -0.93 -10.00 16.62
CA VAL A 152 -0.91 -11.32 17.30
C VAL A 152 -0.28 -12.32 16.34
N PRO A 153 0.22 -13.47 16.82
CA PRO A 153 0.67 -14.53 15.92
C PRO A 153 -0.41 -14.89 14.88
N ALA A 154 0.01 -15.08 13.62
CA ALA A 154 -0.90 -15.44 12.53
C ALA A 154 -1.73 -16.68 12.90
N ARG A 155 -3.03 -16.61 12.69
CA ARG A 155 -3.95 -17.68 13.01
C ARG A 155 -4.02 -18.67 11.85
N VAL A 156 -3.72 -19.94 12.12
CA VAL A 156 -3.95 -21.02 11.16
C VAL A 156 -5.46 -21.22 10.98
N ILE A 157 -5.92 -21.27 9.74
CA ILE A 157 -7.31 -21.57 9.39
C ILE A 157 -7.45 -22.99 8.89
N PRO A 158 -8.49 -23.73 9.30
CA PRO A 158 -8.73 -25.10 8.82
C PRO A 158 -8.98 -25.10 7.28
N ALA A 159 -8.50 -26.14 6.61
CA ALA A 159 -8.71 -26.32 5.16
C ALA A 159 -10.19 -26.33 4.74
N ALA A 160 -11.11 -26.72 5.64
CA ALA A 160 -12.55 -26.75 5.41
C ALA A 160 -13.25 -25.37 5.35
N SER A 161 -12.53 -24.27 5.61
CA SER A 161 -13.08 -22.91 5.55
C SER A 161 -12.85 -22.21 4.20
N VAL A 162 -12.47 -22.95 3.17
CA VAL A 162 -12.33 -22.44 1.80
C VAL A 162 -13.70 -22.60 1.11
N PRO A 163 -14.43 -21.51 0.81
CA PRO A 163 -15.60 -21.62 -0.07
C PRO A 163 -15.10 -22.02 -1.46
N GLY A 164 -15.68 -23.08 -2.03
CA GLY A 164 -15.48 -23.50 -3.39
C GLY A 164 -16.04 -22.49 -4.40
#